data_49465e4724f714533c91dad088a59100
#
_entry.id   49465e4724f714533c91dad088a59100
#
_cell.length_a   1.000
_cell.length_b   1.000
_cell.length_c   1.000
_cell.angle_alpha   90.00
_cell.angle_beta   90.00
_cell.angle_gamma   90.00
#
_symmetry.space_group_name_H-M   'P 1'
#
loop_
_entity.id
_entity.type
_entity.pdbx_description
1 polymer ?
#
loop_
_entity_poly.entity_id
_entity_poly.type
_entity_poly.pdbx_seq_one_letter_code
_entity_poly.pdbx_strand_id
1 'polypeptide(L)'
;MNRVILSLKNIDKTYGKEQVLHNASFDIEQGEICGLIGENGAGKTTLMRILLGLIQSDKGEIKSVSQHKIGSIIESPALYPNLTGRQHLQYYKTRFSLKTDIIKMLELVRLPQTSWDRKVKNYSLGMKQRLSIAIALLDNPELIILDEPVNGLDPQGISDLRKMILNLRDQLGVTFLISSHILSELEFITDKYIIMKKGKILNVMSSKELANDLSEKLFLKTSANQILKTFLKEEGIVHFEQDDYLVVPEKEKLMLLLEYSVASNLVIQDIYIKKERFEDYYLSNII
;
A
#
# COMPACT_ATOMS: atom_id res chain seq x y z
N MET A 1 -9.98 15.92 -14.53
CA MET A 1 -8.81 14.98 -14.59
C MET A 1 -7.75 15.54 -13.68
N ASN A 2 -7.29 14.74 -12.75
CA ASN A 2 -6.20 15.15 -11.87
C ASN A 2 -4.89 15.26 -12.68
N ARG A 3 -3.97 16.11 -12.21
CA ARG A 3 -2.67 16.30 -12.86
C ARG A 3 -1.78 15.09 -12.59
N VAL A 4 -1.24 14.44 -13.62
CA VAL A 4 -0.18 13.42 -13.48
C VAL A 4 1.10 14.12 -13.02
N ILE A 5 1.65 13.71 -11.88
CA ILE A 5 2.89 14.26 -11.30
C ILE A 5 4.10 13.34 -11.46
N LEU A 6 3.85 12.06 -11.72
CA LEU A 6 4.88 11.07 -12.00
C LEU A 6 4.37 10.10 -13.08
N SER A 7 5.17 9.90 -14.13
CA SER A 7 4.89 8.95 -15.20
C SER A 7 6.16 8.18 -15.53
N LEU A 8 6.08 6.86 -15.46
CA LEU A 8 7.14 5.94 -15.87
C LEU A 8 6.69 5.19 -17.12
N LYS A 9 7.60 5.08 -18.09
CA LYS A 9 7.35 4.32 -19.32
C LYS A 9 8.52 3.43 -19.65
N ASN A 10 8.25 2.12 -19.70
CA ASN A 10 9.17 1.07 -20.14
C ASN A 10 10.52 1.08 -19.42
N ILE A 11 10.51 1.22 -18.09
CA ILE A 11 11.74 1.27 -17.29
C ILE A 11 12.36 -0.13 -17.17
N ASP A 12 13.58 -0.26 -17.66
CA ASP A 12 14.45 -1.43 -17.49
C ASP A 12 15.62 -1.10 -16.57
N LYS A 13 16.05 -2.09 -15.78
CA LYS A 13 17.27 -2.00 -14.97
C LYS A 13 17.93 -3.36 -14.81
N THR A 14 19.24 -3.40 -15.08
CA THR A 14 20.09 -4.59 -14.97
C THR A 14 21.26 -4.31 -14.05
N TYR A 15 21.61 -5.25 -13.19
CA TYR A 15 22.84 -5.25 -12.41
C TYR A 15 23.69 -6.46 -12.82
N GLY A 16 24.81 -6.19 -13.46
CA GLY A 16 25.66 -7.24 -14.02
C GLY A 16 24.91 -8.09 -15.07
N LYS A 17 24.53 -9.31 -14.71
CA LYS A 17 23.76 -10.23 -15.60
C LYS A 17 22.29 -10.35 -15.20
N GLU A 18 21.90 -9.77 -14.07
CA GLU A 18 20.54 -9.89 -13.54
C GLU A 18 19.72 -8.65 -13.89
N GLN A 19 18.66 -8.85 -14.66
CA GLN A 19 17.67 -7.81 -14.92
C GLN A 19 16.68 -7.75 -13.77
N VAL A 20 16.69 -6.62 -13.05
CA VAL A 20 15.88 -6.39 -11.83
C VAL A 20 14.57 -5.67 -12.13
N LEU A 21 14.52 -4.88 -13.21
CA LEU A 21 13.29 -4.24 -13.69
C LEU A 21 13.06 -4.56 -15.14
N HIS A 22 11.81 -4.90 -15.48
CA HIS A 22 11.40 -5.31 -16.81
C HIS A 22 10.20 -4.48 -17.26
N ASN A 23 10.45 -3.48 -18.12
CA ASN A 23 9.40 -2.69 -18.78
C ASN A 23 8.38 -2.10 -17.81
N ALA A 24 8.84 -1.61 -16.64
CA ALA A 24 7.96 -1.07 -15.61
C ALA A 24 7.32 0.24 -16.07
N SER A 25 5.98 0.32 -16.03
CA SER A 25 5.23 1.48 -16.50
C SER A 25 4.01 1.73 -15.62
N PHE A 26 3.84 2.97 -15.12
CA PHE A 26 2.65 3.44 -14.41
C PHE A 26 2.67 4.97 -14.27
N ASP A 27 1.52 5.53 -13.89
CA ASP A 27 1.34 6.96 -13.63
C ASP A 27 0.80 7.17 -12.21
N ILE A 28 1.20 8.29 -11.58
CA ILE A 28 0.68 8.76 -10.29
C ILE A 28 0.08 10.15 -10.47
N GLU A 29 -1.15 10.34 -9.99
CA GLU A 29 -1.85 11.62 -10.01
C GLU A 29 -1.63 12.40 -8.71
N GLN A 30 -1.79 13.71 -8.79
CA GLN A 30 -1.64 14.59 -7.63
C GLN A 30 -2.69 14.28 -6.56
N GLY A 31 -2.25 14.19 -5.31
CA GLY A 31 -3.10 13.91 -4.15
C GLY A 31 -3.43 12.43 -3.95
N GLU A 32 -2.93 11.52 -4.81
CA GLU A 32 -3.12 10.08 -4.63
C GLU A 32 -2.16 9.50 -3.56
N ILE A 33 -2.63 8.49 -2.85
CA ILE A 33 -1.78 7.57 -2.08
C ILE A 33 -1.67 6.27 -2.88
N CYS A 34 -0.47 6.04 -3.46
CA CYS A 34 -0.18 4.85 -4.26
C CYS A 34 0.58 3.83 -3.43
N GLY A 35 0.08 2.59 -3.37
CA GLY A 35 0.76 1.45 -2.76
C GLY A 35 1.56 0.67 -3.81
N LEU A 36 2.88 0.59 -3.67
CA LEU A 36 3.75 -0.28 -4.47
C LEU A 36 3.92 -1.61 -3.74
N ILE A 37 3.16 -2.61 -4.17
CA ILE A 37 3.02 -3.88 -3.50
C ILE A 37 3.86 -4.95 -4.20
N GLY A 38 4.55 -5.78 -3.44
CA GLY A 38 5.32 -6.91 -3.98
C GLY A 38 6.20 -7.56 -2.93
N GLU A 39 6.58 -8.81 -3.17
CA GLU A 39 7.48 -9.57 -2.31
C GLU A 39 8.85 -8.89 -2.13
N ASN A 40 9.61 -9.34 -1.15
CA ASN A 40 11.00 -8.94 -1.01
C ASN A 40 11.79 -9.39 -2.24
N GLY A 41 12.60 -8.49 -2.79
CA GLY A 41 13.31 -8.73 -4.05
C GLY A 41 12.50 -8.49 -5.33
N ALA A 42 11.22 -8.05 -5.24
CA ALA A 42 10.43 -7.74 -6.43
C ALA A 42 10.96 -6.55 -7.26
N GLY A 43 11.90 -5.76 -6.72
CA GLY A 43 12.47 -4.59 -7.40
C GLY A 43 11.95 -3.24 -6.91
N LYS A 44 11.10 -3.21 -5.86
CA LYS A 44 10.47 -1.98 -5.32
C LYS A 44 11.49 -0.88 -4.97
N THR A 45 12.47 -1.20 -4.13
CA THR A 45 13.52 -0.25 -3.72
C THR A 45 14.36 0.23 -4.90
N THR A 46 14.68 -0.67 -5.86
CA THR A 46 15.39 -0.29 -7.09
C THR A 46 14.58 0.72 -7.90
N LEU A 47 13.29 0.46 -8.08
CA LEU A 47 12.39 1.38 -8.77
C LEU A 47 12.33 2.75 -8.06
N MET A 48 12.16 2.77 -6.74
CA MET A 48 12.14 4.00 -5.96
C MET A 48 13.47 4.78 -6.04
N ARG A 49 14.62 4.09 -6.04
CA ARG A 49 15.93 4.73 -6.22
C ARG A 49 16.08 5.36 -7.60
N ILE A 50 15.51 4.75 -8.64
CA ILE A 50 15.47 5.33 -10.00
C ILE A 50 14.60 6.60 -10.01
N LEU A 51 13.42 6.55 -9.38
CA LEU A 51 12.51 7.70 -9.29
C LEU A 51 13.16 8.91 -8.60
N LEU A 52 14.01 8.65 -7.61
CA LEU A 52 14.76 9.68 -6.88
C LEU A 52 16.02 10.14 -7.62
N GLY A 53 16.34 9.55 -8.77
CA GLY A 53 17.59 9.85 -9.48
C GLY A 53 18.86 9.37 -8.77
N LEU A 54 18.74 8.49 -7.77
CA LEU A 54 19.88 7.92 -7.04
C LEU A 54 20.64 6.89 -7.91
N ILE A 55 19.93 6.25 -8.83
CA ILE A 55 20.49 5.36 -9.86
C ILE A 55 19.79 5.64 -11.19
N GLN A 56 20.47 5.37 -12.31
CA GLN A 56 19.89 5.52 -13.64
C GLN A 56 19.21 4.24 -14.10
N SER A 57 18.08 4.35 -14.81
CA SER A 57 17.51 3.27 -15.58
C SER A 57 18.36 2.98 -16.81
N ASP A 58 18.33 1.74 -17.29
CA ASP A 58 19.05 1.37 -18.52
C ASP A 58 18.24 1.73 -19.77
N LYS A 59 16.88 1.72 -19.63
CA LYS A 59 15.95 2.14 -20.68
C LYS A 59 14.71 2.78 -20.06
N GLY A 60 13.90 3.39 -20.93
CA GLY A 60 12.64 3.99 -20.60
C GLY A 60 12.71 5.48 -20.31
N GLU A 61 11.57 6.06 -20.02
CA GLU A 61 11.41 7.49 -19.74
C GLU A 61 10.72 7.70 -18.40
N ILE A 62 11.17 8.71 -17.66
CA ILE A 62 10.53 9.18 -16.43
C ILE A 62 10.18 10.65 -16.61
N LYS A 63 8.91 10.97 -16.45
CA LYS A 63 8.43 12.34 -16.33
C LYS A 63 7.93 12.54 -14.90
N SER A 64 8.57 13.41 -14.15
CA SER A 64 8.18 13.71 -12.78
C SER A 64 8.18 15.22 -12.54
N VAL A 65 7.56 15.62 -11.44
CA VAL A 65 7.82 16.92 -10.85
C VAL A 65 9.33 17.08 -10.61
N SER A 66 9.80 18.33 -10.50
CA SER A 66 11.20 18.60 -10.18
C SER A 66 11.67 17.75 -9.00
N GLN A 67 12.90 17.23 -9.04
CA GLN A 67 13.48 16.42 -7.94
C GLN A 67 13.42 17.14 -6.59
N HIS A 68 13.50 18.48 -6.58
CA HIS A 68 13.33 19.30 -5.36
C HIS A 68 11.92 19.21 -4.76
N LYS A 69 10.97 18.66 -5.50
CA LYS A 69 9.59 18.46 -5.06
C LYS A 69 9.28 17.02 -4.65
N ILE A 70 10.32 16.20 -4.45
CA ILE A 70 10.19 14.83 -3.99
C ILE A 70 10.88 14.68 -2.64
N GLY A 71 10.10 14.45 -1.59
CA GLY A 71 10.61 13.99 -0.29
C GLY A 71 10.73 12.46 -0.29
N SER A 72 11.69 11.90 0.45
CA SER A 72 11.82 10.44 0.47
C SER A 72 12.38 9.89 1.79
N ILE A 73 11.97 8.67 2.08
CA ILE A 73 12.59 7.81 3.09
C ILE A 73 12.79 6.45 2.42
N ILE A 74 14.04 6.13 2.09
CA ILE A 74 14.42 4.84 1.52
C ILE A 74 15.21 4.07 2.58
N GLU A 75 14.78 2.83 2.85
CA GLU A 75 15.35 1.99 3.89
C GLU A 75 15.20 2.61 5.29
N SER A 76 16.27 2.61 6.09
CA SER A 76 16.23 3.14 7.46
C SER A 76 16.42 4.66 7.47
N PRO A 77 15.71 5.38 8.36
CA PRO A 77 15.91 6.80 8.53
C PRO A 77 17.36 7.13 8.94
N ALA A 78 18.07 7.87 8.10
CA ALA A 78 19.42 8.36 8.37
C ALA A 78 19.39 9.52 9.39
N LEU A 79 19.18 9.23 10.66
CA LEU A 79 19.08 10.21 11.73
C LEU A 79 20.37 10.26 12.56
N TYR A 80 20.80 11.46 12.92
CA TYR A 80 21.94 11.68 13.81
C TYR A 80 21.55 11.37 15.27
N PRO A 81 22.08 10.33 15.91
CA PRO A 81 21.57 9.84 17.20
C PRO A 81 21.75 10.83 18.36
N ASN A 82 22.70 11.75 18.24
CA ASN A 82 23.01 12.73 19.27
C ASN A 82 22.32 14.08 19.11
N LEU A 83 21.66 14.32 17.98
CA LEU A 83 20.81 15.51 17.78
C LEU A 83 19.42 15.27 18.36
N THR A 84 18.75 16.36 18.74
CA THR A 84 17.32 16.33 19.10
C THR A 84 16.46 16.43 17.83
N GLY A 85 15.15 16.15 17.94
CA GLY A 85 14.22 16.30 16.81
C GLY A 85 14.23 17.72 16.25
N ARG A 86 14.19 18.72 17.12
CA ARG A 86 14.28 20.15 16.75
C ARG A 86 15.61 20.48 16.06
N GLN A 87 16.72 19.98 16.58
CA GLN A 87 18.05 20.21 15.99
C GLN A 87 18.17 19.56 14.60
N HIS A 88 17.56 18.41 14.35
CA HIS A 88 17.52 17.78 13.02
C HIS A 88 16.84 18.69 12.01
N LEU A 89 15.62 19.14 12.29
CA LEU A 89 14.90 20.01 11.38
C LEU A 89 15.62 21.35 11.17
N GLN A 90 16.21 21.93 12.24
CA GLN A 90 17.01 23.14 12.13
C GLN A 90 18.25 22.93 11.25
N TYR A 91 18.94 21.78 11.39
CA TYR A 91 20.09 21.42 10.56
C TYR A 91 19.73 21.39 9.07
N TYR A 92 18.69 20.66 8.68
CA TYR A 92 18.25 20.57 7.29
C TYR A 92 17.71 21.90 6.77
N LYS A 93 16.92 22.62 7.58
CA LYS A 93 16.44 23.97 7.24
C LYS A 93 17.58 24.90 6.89
N THR A 94 18.62 24.93 7.72
CA THR A 94 19.80 25.80 7.51
C THR A 94 20.62 25.31 6.31
N ARG A 95 20.88 24.00 6.21
CA ARG A 95 21.70 23.39 5.14
C ARG A 95 21.15 23.65 3.75
N PHE A 96 19.83 23.67 3.60
CA PHE A 96 19.13 23.86 2.33
C PHE A 96 18.47 25.24 2.20
N SER A 97 18.75 26.18 3.12
CA SER A 97 18.19 27.53 3.11
C SER A 97 16.67 27.59 3.04
N LEU A 98 15.97 26.63 3.69
CA LEU A 98 14.52 26.52 3.66
C LEU A 98 13.86 27.56 4.58
N LYS A 99 12.64 27.99 4.21
CA LYS A 99 11.86 28.99 4.98
C LYS A 99 10.83 28.33 5.92
N THR A 100 10.79 27.01 5.99
CA THR A 100 9.77 26.25 6.69
C THR A 100 9.77 26.47 8.19
N ASP A 101 8.59 26.49 8.81
CA ASP A 101 8.41 26.53 10.26
C ASP A 101 8.62 25.13 10.86
N ILE A 102 9.67 24.98 11.67
CA ILE A 102 10.04 23.72 12.30
C ILE A 102 8.99 23.26 13.29
N ILE A 103 8.42 24.17 14.07
CA ILE A 103 7.40 23.83 15.07
C ILE A 103 6.18 23.24 14.38
N LYS A 104 5.70 23.92 13.33
CA LYS A 104 4.58 23.43 12.52
C LYS A 104 4.87 22.05 11.92
N MET A 105 6.09 21.76 11.49
CA MET A 105 6.46 20.43 10.97
C MET A 105 6.40 19.35 12.05
N LEU A 106 6.90 19.63 13.25
CA LEU A 106 6.85 18.71 14.38
C LEU A 106 5.40 18.40 14.80
N GLU A 107 4.53 19.40 14.78
CA GLU A 107 3.09 19.27 15.05
C GLU A 107 2.39 18.44 13.97
N LEU A 108 2.63 18.73 12.69
CA LEU A 108 2.04 18.03 11.54
C LEU A 108 2.30 16.52 11.59
N VAL A 109 3.53 16.12 11.93
CA VAL A 109 3.87 14.70 12.08
C VAL A 109 3.48 14.13 13.44
N ARG A 110 2.82 14.92 14.30
CA ARG A 110 2.39 14.54 15.65
C ARG A 110 3.52 13.94 16.48
N LEU A 111 4.73 14.51 16.39
CA LEU A 111 5.82 14.15 17.27
C LEU A 111 5.52 14.71 18.67
N PRO A 112 5.51 13.90 19.75
CA PRO A 112 5.19 14.40 21.10
C PRO A 112 6.08 15.58 21.51
N GLN A 113 5.47 16.66 21.97
CA GLN A 113 6.19 17.90 22.32
C GLN A 113 7.30 17.66 23.36
N THR A 114 7.05 16.76 24.31
CA THR A 114 8.02 16.33 25.32
C THR A 114 9.27 15.66 24.76
N SER A 115 9.25 15.26 23.49
CA SER A 115 10.37 14.61 22.81
C SER A 115 11.16 15.54 21.88
N TRP A 116 10.67 16.72 21.57
CA TRP A 116 11.31 17.62 20.58
C TRP A 116 12.75 17.96 20.91
N ASP A 117 13.06 18.12 22.19
CA ASP A 117 14.40 18.45 22.71
C ASP A 117 15.11 17.22 23.33
N ARG A 118 14.56 16.02 23.14
CA ARG A 118 15.19 14.74 23.50
C ARG A 118 16.10 14.26 22.36
N LYS A 119 17.24 13.63 22.68
CA LYS A 119 18.16 13.07 21.68
C LYS A 119 17.49 11.89 20.95
N VAL A 120 17.68 11.81 19.63
CA VAL A 120 17.05 10.81 18.75
C VAL A 120 17.44 9.38 19.09
N LYS A 121 18.61 9.15 19.67
CA LYS A 121 18.98 7.82 20.19
C LYS A 121 17.99 7.25 21.21
N ASN A 122 17.23 8.10 21.88
CA ASN A 122 16.21 7.74 22.87
C ASN A 122 14.78 7.74 22.28
N TYR A 123 14.64 7.87 20.97
CA TYR A 123 13.34 7.80 20.28
C TYR A 123 12.92 6.35 20.05
N SER A 124 11.62 6.08 20.16
CA SER A 124 11.05 4.85 19.63
C SER A 124 11.16 4.81 18.10
N LEU A 125 10.96 3.65 17.49
CA LEU A 125 10.97 3.53 16.03
C LEU A 125 9.92 4.44 15.38
N GLY A 126 8.69 4.47 15.90
CA GLY A 126 7.63 5.34 15.42
C GLY A 126 7.96 6.83 15.54
N MET A 127 8.65 7.26 16.61
CA MET A 127 9.13 8.64 16.74
C MET A 127 10.21 8.98 15.71
N LYS A 128 11.12 8.05 15.42
CA LYS A 128 12.13 8.20 14.36
C LYS A 128 11.46 8.32 13.00
N GLN A 129 10.46 7.48 12.72
CA GLN A 129 9.70 7.53 11.48
C GLN A 129 8.98 8.87 11.29
N ARG A 130 8.30 9.38 12.33
CA ARG A 130 7.66 10.71 12.32
C ARG A 130 8.66 11.83 12.04
N LEU A 131 9.82 11.80 12.70
CA LEU A 131 10.88 12.80 12.45
C LEU A 131 11.40 12.75 11.01
N SER A 132 11.59 11.55 10.45
CA SER A 132 12.04 11.38 9.06
C SER A 132 11.02 11.92 8.06
N ILE A 133 9.73 11.69 8.30
CA ILE A 133 8.66 12.27 7.48
C ILE A 133 8.65 13.81 7.63
N ALA A 134 8.88 14.35 8.84
CA ALA A 134 9.02 15.80 9.02
C ALA A 134 10.18 16.37 8.21
N ILE A 135 11.31 15.66 8.14
CA ILE A 135 12.47 16.06 7.31
C ILE A 135 12.10 16.01 5.82
N ALA A 136 11.43 14.96 5.37
CA ALA A 136 10.98 14.81 3.98
C ALA A 136 10.00 15.92 3.56
N LEU A 137 9.23 16.47 4.50
CA LEU A 137 8.26 17.55 4.28
C LEU A 137 8.89 18.96 4.24
N LEU A 138 10.14 19.14 4.68
CA LEU A 138 10.74 20.48 4.90
C LEU A 138 10.75 21.37 3.66
N ASP A 139 10.90 20.79 2.47
CA ASP A 139 10.93 21.56 1.21
C ASP A 139 9.57 21.60 0.49
N ASN A 140 8.47 21.38 1.21
CA ASN A 140 7.12 21.36 0.69
C ASN A 140 7.00 20.49 -0.58
N PRO A 141 7.28 19.20 -0.47
CA PRO A 141 7.26 18.28 -1.61
C PRO A 141 5.84 18.12 -2.18
N GLU A 142 5.75 17.86 -3.49
CA GLU A 142 4.50 17.44 -4.15
C GLU A 142 4.31 15.92 -4.05
N LEU A 143 5.42 15.15 -3.94
CA LEU A 143 5.44 13.70 -3.81
C LEU A 143 6.34 13.28 -2.64
N ILE A 144 5.88 12.34 -1.84
CA ILE A 144 6.70 11.66 -0.82
C ILE A 144 6.78 10.17 -1.15
N ILE A 145 8.01 9.65 -1.20
CA ILE A 145 8.30 8.23 -1.43
C ILE A 145 8.73 7.60 -0.11
N LEU A 146 8.00 6.56 0.33
CA LEU A 146 8.27 5.84 1.57
C LEU A 146 8.53 4.36 1.27
N ASP A 147 9.72 3.87 1.58
CA ASP A 147 10.07 2.46 1.40
C ASP A 147 9.86 1.71 2.71
N GLU A 148 8.87 0.78 2.71
CA GLU A 148 8.50 -0.09 3.84
C GLU A 148 8.34 0.69 5.19
N PRO A 149 7.57 1.81 5.24
CA PRO A 149 7.57 2.72 6.39
C PRO A 149 6.94 2.13 7.65
N VAL A 150 6.23 1.02 7.56
CA VAL A 150 5.56 0.34 8.69
C VAL A 150 6.39 -0.76 9.31
N ASN A 151 7.51 -1.15 8.67
CA ASN A 151 8.36 -2.23 9.15
C ASN A 151 8.85 -2.01 10.59
N GLY A 152 8.58 -2.99 11.45
CA GLY A 152 9.00 -2.99 12.85
C GLY A 152 8.16 -2.09 13.76
N LEU A 153 7.10 -1.46 13.27
CA LEU A 153 6.13 -0.76 14.10
C LEU A 153 5.16 -1.75 14.74
N ASP A 154 4.71 -1.44 15.94
CA ASP A 154 3.59 -2.12 16.57
C ASP A 154 2.25 -1.74 15.90
N PRO A 155 1.15 -2.47 16.13
CA PRO A 155 -0.15 -2.17 15.51
C PRO A 155 -0.64 -0.75 15.76
N GLN A 156 -0.37 -0.18 16.93
CA GLN A 156 -0.71 1.20 17.25
C GLN A 156 0.12 2.19 16.42
N GLY A 157 1.42 1.94 16.27
CA GLY A 157 2.33 2.74 15.45
C GLY A 157 1.93 2.74 13.98
N ILE A 158 1.50 1.59 13.44
CA ILE A 158 0.96 1.47 12.07
C ILE A 158 -0.30 2.31 11.91
N SER A 159 -1.27 2.18 12.83
CA SER A 159 -2.51 2.97 12.81
C SER A 159 -2.23 4.47 12.85
N ASP A 160 -1.31 4.89 13.70
CA ASP A 160 -0.93 6.29 13.85
C ASP A 160 -0.22 6.85 12.61
N LEU A 161 0.64 6.04 11.97
CA LEU A 161 1.31 6.40 10.73
C LEU A 161 0.29 6.59 9.59
N ARG A 162 -0.66 5.67 9.45
CA ARG A 162 -1.76 5.78 8.47
C ARG A 162 -2.54 7.08 8.64
N LYS A 163 -2.98 7.39 9.87
CA LYS A 163 -3.71 8.62 10.19
C LYS A 163 -2.89 9.87 9.87
N MET A 164 -1.58 9.82 10.09
CA MET A 164 -0.67 10.91 9.77
C MET A 164 -0.56 11.10 8.24
N ILE A 165 -0.39 10.04 7.46
CA ILE A 165 -0.31 10.09 5.99
C ILE A 165 -1.61 10.68 5.41
N LEU A 166 -2.77 10.20 5.83
CA LEU A 166 -4.06 10.75 5.41
C LEU A 166 -4.18 12.24 5.74
N ASN A 167 -3.81 12.64 6.95
CA ASN A 167 -3.85 14.02 7.38
C ASN A 167 -2.91 14.92 6.55
N LEU A 168 -1.71 14.45 6.22
CA LEU A 168 -0.75 15.18 5.38
C LEU A 168 -1.27 15.34 3.94
N ARG A 169 -1.86 14.27 3.36
CA ARG A 169 -2.52 14.36 2.06
C ARG A 169 -3.64 15.40 2.08
N ASP A 170 -4.54 15.31 3.05
CA ASP A 170 -5.74 16.14 3.11
C ASP A 170 -5.43 17.61 3.41
N GLN A 171 -4.43 17.90 4.27
CA GLN A 171 -4.08 19.27 4.64
C GLN A 171 -3.10 19.96 3.68
N LEU A 172 -2.18 19.20 3.09
CA LEU A 172 -1.10 19.76 2.27
C LEU A 172 -1.21 19.40 0.79
N GLY A 173 -2.14 18.51 0.40
CA GLY A 173 -2.26 18.03 -0.98
C GLY A 173 -1.07 17.17 -1.45
N VAL A 174 -0.29 16.62 -0.51
CA VAL A 174 0.88 15.80 -0.82
C VAL A 174 0.45 14.45 -1.37
N THR A 175 1.11 14.01 -2.42
CA THR A 175 0.99 12.68 -3.01
C THR A 175 1.96 11.72 -2.34
N PHE A 176 1.58 10.46 -2.21
CA PHE A 176 2.43 9.44 -1.61
C PHE A 176 2.63 8.24 -2.54
N LEU A 177 3.88 7.74 -2.60
CA LEU A 177 4.20 6.41 -3.11
C LEU A 177 4.81 5.61 -1.95
N ILE A 178 4.10 4.55 -1.52
CA ILE A 178 4.45 3.78 -0.33
C ILE A 178 4.67 2.33 -0.74
N SER A 179 5.87 1.78 -0.49
CA SER A 179 6.09 0.35 -0.69
C SER A 179 5.63 -0.45 0.53
N SER A 180 5.11 -1.64 0.28
CA SER A 180 4.93 -2.68 1.28
C SER A 180 4.99 -4.07 0.66
N HIS A 181 5.41 -5.05 1.45
CA HIS A 181 5.25 -6.47 1.13
C HIS A 181 4.02 -7.07 1.83
N ILE A 182 3.37 -6.33 2.72
CA ILE A 182 2.16 -6.71 3.45
C ILE A 182 1.01 -5.82 2.99
N LEU A 183 0.08 -6.41 2.28
CA LEU A 183 -1.05 -5.74 1.64
C LEU A 183 -2.00 -5.06 2.63
N SER A 184 -2.36 -5.78 3.70
CA SER A 184 -3.28 -5.28 4.74
C SER A 184 -2.76 -4.02 5.46
N GLU A 185 -1.47 -3.74 5.38
CA GLU A 185 -0.89 -2.54 5.98
C GLU A 185 -1.30 -1.25 5.28
N LEU A 186 -1.53 -1.30 3.97
CA LEU A 186 -1.86 -0.15 3.15
C LEU A 186 -3.33 -0.09 2.71
N GLU A 187 -4.11 -1.16 2.90
CA GLU A 187 -5.50 -1.31 2.43
C GLU A 187 -6.40 -0.12 2.80
N PHE A 188 -6.22 0.45 3.98
CA PHE A 188 -7.09 1.51 4.51
C PHE A 188 -6.75 2.93 4.07
N ILE A 189 -5.62 3.13 3.38
CA ILE A 189 -5.17 4.48 3.00
C ILE A 189 -4.87 4.62 1.52
N THR A 190 -4.79 3.53 0.78
CA THR A 190 -4.34 3.51 -0.61
C THR A 190 -5.50 3.76 -1.57
N ASP A 191 -5.31 4.70 -2.49
CA ASP A 191 -6.25 5.01 -3.57
C ASP A 191 -5.97 4.16 -4.82
N LYS A 192 -4.69 3.84 -5.07
CA LYS A 192 -4.22 3.08 -6.24
C LYS A 192 -3.14 2.06 -5.84
N TYR A 193 -3.26 0.85 -6.30
CA TYR A 193 -2.30 -0.23 -6.10
C TYR A 193 -1.48 -0.47 -7.37
N ILE A 194 -0.16 -0.56 -7.20
CA ILE A 194 0.81 -0.91 -8.23
C ILE A 194 1.41 -2.24 -7.78
N ILE A 195 1.04 -3.33 -8.44
CA ILE A 195 1.44 -4.67 -8.05
C ILE A 195 2.67 -5.10 -8.82
N MET A 196 3.73 -5.45 -8.09
CA MET A 196 5.03 -5.77 -8.66
C MET A 196 5.51 -7.17 -8.30
N LYS A 197 5.98 -7.94 -9.28
CA LYS A 197 6.57 -9.26 -9.10
C LYS A 197 7.75 -9.46 -10.04
N LYS A 198 8.88 -9.92 -9.51
CA LYS A 198 10.10 -10.23 -10.29
C LYS A 198 10.46 -9.13 -11.30
N GLY A 199 10.43 -7.88 -10.84
CA GLY A 199 10.81 -6.72 -11.66
C GLY A 199 9.75 -6.21 -12.64
N LYS A 200 8.58 -6.84 -12.71
CA LYS A 200 7.47 -6.44 -13.61
C LYS A 200 6.32 -5.82 -12.84
N ILE A 201 5.69 -4.82 -13.42
CA ILE A 201 4.38 -4.37 -12.97
C ILE A 201 3.36 -5.32 -13.57
N LEU A 202 2.68 -6.09 -12.71
CA LEU A 202 1.67 -7.06 -13.14
C LEU A 202 0.31 -6.42 -13.30
N ASN A 203 -0.03 -5.50 -12.40
CA ASN A 203 -1.31 -4.80 -12.42
C ASN A 203 -1.21 -3.42 -11.79
N VAL A 204 -2.05 -2.51 -12.26
CA VAL A 204 -2.28 -1.19 -11.67
C VAL A 204 -3.78 -1.01 -11.57
N MET A 205 -4.32 -0.91 -10.36
CA MET A 205 -5.75 -0.83 -10.10
C MET A 205 -6.08 0.18 -9.01
N SER A 206 -7.25 0.78 -9.08
CA SER A 206 -7.76 1.63 -8.00
C SER A 206 -8.28 0.78 -6.83
N SER A 207 -8.38 1.40 -5.64
CA SER A 207 -9.00 0.75 -4.48
C SER A 207 -10.46 0.36 -4.73
N LYS A 208 -11.17 1.09 -5.61
CA LYS A 208 -12.55 0.77 -5.99
C LYS A 208 -12.63 -0.48 -6.87
N GLU A 209 -11.75 -0.59 -7.88
CA GLU A 209 -11.67 -1.79 -8.73
C GLU A 209 -11.33 -3.01 -7.87
N LEU A 210 -10.32 -2.89 -7.00
CA LEU A 210 -9.98 -3.95 -6.06
C LEU A 210 -11.15 -4.33 -5.15
N ALA A 211 -11.88 -3.36 -4.60
CA ALA A 211 -13.04 -3.63 -3.75
C ALA A 211 -14.16 -4.37 -4.49
N ASN A 212 -14.32 -4.13 -5.78
CA ASN A 212 -15.27 -4.87 -6.64
C ASN A 212 -14.79 -6.29 -6.93
N ASP A 213 -13.47 -6.47 -7.11
CA ASP A 213 -12.87 -7.79 -7.35
C ASP A 213 -12.86 -8.67 -6.08
N LEU A 214 -12.79 -8.03 -4.90
CA LEU A 214 -12.87 -8.71 -3.59
C LEU A 214 -14.34 -9.07 -3.27
N SER A 215 -14.88 -10.05 -3.98
CA SER A 215 -16.25 -10.50 -3.80
C SER A 215 -16.48 -11.14 -2.42
N GLU A 216 -17.65 -10.89 -1.86
CA GLU A 216 -18.13 -11.67 -0.70
C GLU A 216 -18.64 -13.02 -1.20
N LYS A 217 -17.98 -14.10 -0.77
CA LYS A 217 -18.32 -15.47 -1.15
C LYS A 217 -19.17 -16.09 -0.05
N LEU A 218 -20.21 -16.79 -0.46
CA LEU A 218 -21.07 -17.58 0.42
C LEU A 218 -20.50 -18.98 0.54
N PHE A 219 -20.22 -19.42 1.74
CA PHE A 219 -19.81 -20.77 2.09
C PHE A 219 -20.99 -21.50 2.70
N LEU A 220 -21.38 -22.63 2.12
CA LEU A 220 -22.52 -23.42 2.56
C LEU A 220 -22.12 -24.89 2.65
N LYS A 221 -22.40 -25.52 3.79
CA LYS A 221 -22.25 -26.95 4.03
C LYS A 221 -23.59 -27.56 4.43
N THR A 222 -23.99 -28.61 3.74
CA THR A 222 -25.27 -29.30 3.97
C THR A 222 -25.04 -30.77 4.27
N SER A 223 -26.10 -31.48 4.73
CA SER A 223 -26.07 -32.92 4.92
C SER A 223 -25.84 -33.72 3.62
N ALA A 224 -26.10 -33.08 2.46
CA ALA A 224 -25.90 -33.69 1.14
C ALA A 224 -25.51 -32.63 0.09
N ASN A 225 -24.28 -32.15 0.16
CA ASN A 225 -23.73 -31.11 -0.76
C ASN A 225 -23.92 -31.49 -2.24
N GLN A 226 -23.95 -32.79 -2.58
CA GLN A 226 -24.10 -33.20 -3.97
C GLN A 226 -25.47 -32.84 -4.56
N ILE A 227 -26.54 -32.86 -3.76
CA ILE A 227 -27.88 -32.44 -4.20
C ILE A 227 -27.88 -30.92 -4.49
N LEU A 228 -27.32 -30.13 -3.57
CA LEU A 228 -27.20 -28.69 -3.74
C LEU A 228 -26.32 -28.31 -4.96
N LYS A 229 -25.25 -29.07 -5.19
CA LYS A 229 -24.38 -28.90 -6.36
C LYS A 229 -25.10 -29.14 -7.68
N THR A 230 -25.99 -30.11 -7.72
CA THR A 230 -26.83 -30.38 -8.91
C THR A 230 -27.74 -29.19 -9.18
N PHE A 231 -28.43 -28.71 -8.16
CA PHE A 231 -29.27 -27.50 -8.25
C PHE A 231 -28.52 -26.28 -8.75
N LEU A 232 -27.33 -26.01 -8.17
CA LEU A 232 -26.50 -24.86 -8.59
C LEU A 232 -26.13 -24.95 -10.07
N LYS A 233 -25.86 -26.15 -10.58
CA LYS A 233 -25.58 -26.37 -12.00
C LYS A 233 -26.82 -26.15 -12.88
N GLU A 234 -27.99 -26.64 -12.45
CA GLU A 234 -29.24 -26.45 -13.18
C GLU A 234 -29.66 -24.99 -13.28
N GLU A 235 -29.46 -24.22 -12.21
CA GLU A 235 -29.71 -22.78 -12.15
C GLU A 235 -28.61 -21.94 -12.81
N GLY A 236 -27.54 -22.56 -13.32
CA GLY A 236 -26.42 -21.83 -13.94
C GLY A 236 -25.62 -20.98 -12.97
N ILE A 237 -25.68 -21.28 -11.66
CA ILE A 237 -24.97 -20.54 -10.62
C ILE A 237 -23.52 -21.03 -10.53
N VAL A 238 -22.57 -20.08 -10.67
CA VAL A 238 -21.14 -20.36 -10.53
C VAL A 238 -20.85 -20.83 -9.11
N HIS A 239 -20.17 -21.97 -8.98
CA HIS A 239 -19.77 -22.51 -7.69
C HIS A 239 -18.52 -23.37 -7.80
N PHE A 240 -17.85 -23.56 -6.68
CA PHE A 240 -16.71 -24.49 -6.54
C PHE A 240 -16.71 -25.11 -5.14
N GLU A 241 -15.89 -26.13 -4.93
CA GLU A 241 -15.74 -26.81 -3.63
C GLU A 241 -14.44 -26.36 -2.96
N GLN A 242 -14.52 -26.06 -1.67
CA GLN A 242 -13.38 -25.77 -0.83
C GLN A 242 -13.62 -26.30 0.60
N ASP A 243 -12.75 -27.19 1.09
CA ASP A 243 -12.79 -27.70 2.47
C ASP A 243 -14.17 -28.18 2.91
N ASP A 244 -14.83 -29.06 2.15
CA ASP A 244 -16.19 -29.55 2.37
C ASP A 244 -17.33 -28.53 2.22
N TYR A 245 -17.04 -27.29 1.84
CA TYR A 245 -18.06 -26.28 1.55
C TYR A 245 -18.31 -26.16 0.05
N LEU A 246 -19.56 -25.90 -0.28
CA LEU A 246 -19.90 -25.29 -1.57
C LEU A 246 -19.74 -23.79 -1.47
N VAL A 247 -18.92 -23.21 -2.33
CA VAL A 247 -18.63 -21.80 -2.34
C VAL A 247 -19.32 -21.15 -3.54
N VAL A 248 -20.17 -20.18 -3.25
CA VAL A 248 -20.89 -19.39 -4.26
C VAL A 248 -20.40 -17.95 -4.22
N PRO A 249 -19.84 -17.42 -5.33
CA PRO A 249 -19.33 -16.05 -5.38
C PRO A 249 -20.39 -14.96 -5.19
N GLU A 250 -21.66 -15.31 -5.41
CA GLU A 250 -22.78 -14.36 -5.35
C GLU A 250 -23.54 -14.52 -4.03
N LYS A 251 -23.24 -13.65 -3.03
CA LYS A 251 -23.92 -13.67 -1.72
C LYS A 251 -25.44 -13.46 -1.82
N GLU A 252 -25.89 -12.75 -2.85
CA GLU A 252 -27.30 -12.43 -3.12
C GLU A 252 -28.12 -13.72 -3.34
N LYS A 253 -27.47 -14.81 -3.72
CA LYS A 253 -28.09 -16.13 -3.89
C LYS A 253 -28.42 -16.81 -2.56
N LEU A 254 -28.03 -16.23 -1.41
CA LEU A 254 -28.25 -16.82 -0.09
C LEU A 254 -29.71 -17.26 0.13
N MET A 255 -30.66 -16.38 -0.13
CA MET A 255 -32.08 -16.69 0.09
C MET A 255 -32.57 -17.85 -0.79
N LEU A 256 -32.18 -17.84 -2.08
CA LEU A 256 -32.51 -18.92 -3.01
C LEU A 256 -31.96 -20.28 -2.53
N LEU A 257 -30.74 -20.31 -2.03
CA LEU A 257 -30.10 -21.53 -1.53
C LEU A 257 -30.73 -22.02 -0.23
N LEU A 258 -31.15 -21.13 0.65
CA LEU A 258 -31.89 -21.47 1.86
C LEU A 258 -33.25 -22.05 1.51
N GLU A 259 -34.03 -21.43 0.63
CA GLU A 259 -35.35 -21.89 0.17
C GLU A 259 -35.24 -23.28 -0.46
N TYR A 260 -34.28 -23.48 -1.37
CA TYR A 260 -34.06 -24.79 -1.98
C TYR A 260 -33.66 -25.86 -0.96
N SER A 261 -32.77 -25.49 -0.01
CA SER A 261 -32.32 -26.44 1.03
C SER A 261 -33.51 -26.92 1.88
N VAL A 262 -34.42 -26.00 2.26
CA VAL A 262 -35.64 -26.35 2.99
C VAL A 262 -36.59 -27.22 2.15
N ALA A 263 -36.85 -26.85 0.89
CA ALA A 263 -37.73 -27.57 -0.01
C ALA A 263 -37.23 -29.01 -0.28
N SER A 264 -35.91 -29.21 -0.30
CA SER A 264 -35.24 -30.48 -0.55
C SER A 264 -34.93 -31.29 0.73
N ASN A 265 -35.40 -30.86 1.92
CA ASN A 265 -35.11 -31.42 3.22
C ASN A 265 -33.61 -31.57 3.51
N LEU A 266 -32.78 -30.64 3.01
CA LEU A 266 -31.37 -30.62 3.30
C LEU A 266 -31.14 -29.92 4.65
N VAL A 267 -30.39 -30.58 5.52
CA VAL A 267 -29.97 -29.93 6.79
C VAL A 267 -28.75 -29.07 6.50
N ILE A 268 -28.86 -27.77 6.76
CA ILE A 268 -27.74 -26.86 6.71
C ILE A 268 -26.88 -27.08 7.94
N GLN A 269 -25.67 -27.57 7.75
CA GLN A 269 -24.70 -27.83 8.83
C GLN A 269 -23.94 -26.59 9.21
N ASP A 270 -23.59 -25.77 8.21
CA ASP A 270 -22.89 -24.51 8.41
C ASP A 270 -23.13 -23.58 7.22
N ILE A 271 -23.16 -22.28 7.50
CA ILE A 271 -23.31 -21.23 6.51
C ILE A 271 -22.67 -19.92 7.00
N TYR A 272 -21.82 -19.34 6.17
CA TYR A 272 -21.25 -18.03 6.45
C TYR A 272 -20.88 -17.29 5.15
N ILE A 273 -20.79 -15.97 5.26
CA ILE A 273 -20.28 -15.12 4.19
C ILE A 273 -18.86 -14.70 4.57
N LYS A 274 -17.92 -15.00 3.67
CA LYS A 274 -16.51 -14.59 3.83
C LYS A 274 -16.17 -13.60 2.73
N LYS A 275 -15.72 -12.42 3.13
CA LYS A 275 -15.10 -11.48 2.21
C LYS A 275 -13.69 -11.97 1.89
N GLU A 276 -13.37 -12.11 0.61
CA GLU A 276 -12.02 -12.44 0.19
C GLU A 276 -11.06 -11.35 0.70
N ARG A 277 -9.99 -11.75 1.36
CA ARG A 277 -8.97 -10.78 1.77
C ARG A 277 -8.14 -10.40 0.56
N PHE A 278 -7.65 -9.17 0.55
CA PHE A 278 -6.76 -8.72 -0.51
C PHE A 278 -5.52 -9.63 -0.65
N GLU A 279 -5.01 -10.16 0.46
CA GLU A 279 -3.91 -11.13 0.47
C GLU A 279 -4.27 -12.43 -0.27
N ASP A 280 -5.47 -12.97 -0.03
CA ASP A 280 -5.97 -14.21 -0.68
C ASP A 280 -6.16 -13.97 -2.20
N TYR A 281 -6.73 -12.82 -2.58
CA TYR A 281 -6.86 -12.38 -3.96
C TYR A 281 -5.49 -12.24 -4.65
N TYR A 282 -4.53 -11.62 -3.98
CA TYR A 282 -3.16 -11.46 -4.47
C TYR A 282 -2.50 -12.81 -4.72
N LEU A 283 -2.61 -13.74 -3.76
CA LEU A 283 -2.03 -15.07 -3.87
C LEU A 283 -2.70 -15.90 -4.98
N SER A 284 -4.01 -15.80 -5.16
CA SER A 284 -4.76 -16.62 -6.12
C SER A 284 -4.70 -16.10 -7.56
N ASN A 285 -4.57 -14.77 -7.77
CA ASN A 285 -4.66 -14.15 -9.09
C ASN A 285 -3.32 -13.60 -9.61
N ILE A 286 -2.32 -13.47 -8.75
CA ILE A 286 -1.08 -12.77 -9.07
C ILE A 286 0.16 -13.67 -8.86
N ILE A 287 0.06 -14.75 -8.08
CA ILE A 287 1.09 -15.76 -7.90
C ILE A 287 0.87 -16.97 -8.79
#